data_e8e1f1d182dc5091780f60b5dc7824dc
#
_entry.id   e8e1f1d182dc5091780f60b5dc7824dc
#
_cell.length_a   1.000
_cell.length_b   1.000
_cell.length_c   1.000
_cell.angle_alpha   90.00
_cell.angle_beta   90.00
_cell.angle_gamma   90.00
#
_symmetry.space_group_name_H-M   'P 1'
#
loop_
_entity.id
_entity.type
_entity.pdbx_description
1 polymer ?
#
loop_
_entity_poly.entity_id
_entity_poly.type
_entity_poly.pdbx_seq_one_letter_code
_entity_poly.pdbx_strand_id
1 'polypeptide(L)'
;MGKYFGTDGFRGEANVVLTVEHAFKVGRFLGWYYSQEHKARVVIGKDTRRSSYMFEDALSAGLTASGADVYLLHVTTTPSVSYVTRTEDFDCGIMISASHNAFYDNGIKLINSQGRKMDAEVEEKVEAYIDGVFGEIPYATKDKIGRTVDYSAGRNRYIGHLISMATRSFKDKRVALDCSNGSASTIAKSVFDALGAKTYVINSEPDGTNINKDCGSTHIEHLQRYVVENRLDAGFAYDGDADRCLAVDENGKLVDGDLILYVCGKYLKEQGRLNGDTIVTTIMSNLGLYKACDKAGLKYEKTAVGDKYVSENMTANNYSLGGEQSGHIIFSKYATTGDGILTSLLIMEVMLEKKQSLAKLTEEVTIYPQLLKNVRVTDKKTARENPAVVAAIAQVTEELGDNGRILVRESGTEPVIRVMVEAETNELCAQYVKQVIDVICSEGLIILE
;
A
#
# COMPACT_ATOMS: atom_id res chain seq x y z
N MET A 1 0.57 -11.57 14.95
CA MET A 1 -0.56 -11.27 14.05
C MET A 1 -1.80 -11.79 14.72
N GLY A 2 -2.89 -11.03 14.65
CA GLY A 2 -4.19 -11.44 15.14
C GLY A 2 -4.78 -12.60 14.34
N LYS A 3 -5.92 -13.09 14.78
CA LYS A 3 -6.68 -14.16 14.12
C LYS A 3 -7.35 -13.64 12.83
N TYR A 4 -7.84 -12.41 12.83
CA TYR A 4 -8.55 -11.77 11.73
C TYR A 4 -7.77 -10.61 11.11
N PHE A 5 -7.17 -9.76 11.97
CA PHE A 5 -6.39 -8.60 11.51
C PHE A 5 -4.96 -9.02 11.16
N GLY A 6 -4.62 -8.91 9.87
CA GLY A 6 -3.27 -9.07 9.36
C GLY A 6 -2.47 -7.76 9.41
N THR A 7 -1.40 -7.65 8.60
CA THR A 7 -0.61 -6.42 8.49
C THR A 7 -1.37 -5.25 7.87
N ASP A 8 -2.48 -5.52 7.17
CA ASP A 8 -3.24 -4.49 6.44
C ASP A 8 -4.77 -4.73 6.56
N GLY A 9 -5.25 -4.85 7.80
CA GLY A 9 -6.64 -5.02 8.14
C GLY A 9 -7.15 -6.46 8.10
N PHE A 10 -8.45 -6.62 8.28
CA PHE A 10 -9.18 -7.88 8.17
C PHE A 10 -9.62 -8.07 6.71
N ARG A 11 -8.99 -8.99 5.99
CA ARG A 11 -9.26 -9.26 4.56
C ARG A 11 -9.79 -10.67 4.33
N GLY A 12 -10.62 -10.81 3.32
CA GLY A 12 -11.08 -12.10 2.84
C GLY A 12 -12.17 -11.99 1.78
N GLU A 13 -12.53 -13.13 1.20
CA GLU A 13 -13.66 -13.22 0.28
C GLU A 13 -14.95 -12.80 0.99
N ALA A 14 -15.68 -11.87 0.37
CA ALA A 14 -16.87 -11.24 0.94
C ALA A 14 -17.98 -12.28 1.14
N ASN A 15 -18.57 -12.32 2.34
CA ASN A 15 -19.58 -13.28 2.80
C ASN A 15 -19.10 -14.74 2.88
N VAL A 16 -17.79 -15.00 2.70
CA VAL A 16 -17.19 -16.32 2.91
C VAL A 16 -16.25 -16.27 4.12
N VAL A 17 -15.21 -15.41 4.06
CA VAL A 17 -14.25 -15.19 5.15
C VAL A 17 -14.59 -13.94 5.94
N LEU A 18 -14.80 -12.82 5.26
CA LEU A 18 -15.25 -11.56 5.84
C LEU A 18 -16.76 -11.42 5.61
N THR A 19 -17.55 -11.53 6.68
CA THR A 19 -19.01 -11.50 6.60
C THR A 19 -19.59 -10.17 7.09
N VAL A 20 -20.85 -9.93 6.73
CA VAL A 20 -21.61 -8.76 7.21
C VAL A 20 -21.73 -8.74 8.75
N GLU A 21 -21.76 -9.91 9.39
CA GLU A 21 -21.80 -10.05 10.85
C GLU A 21 -20.47 -9.60 11.48
N HIS A 22 -19.34 -9.94 10.86
CA HIS A 22 -18.04 -9.45 11.29
C HIS A 22 -17.99 -7.91 11.22
N ALA A 23 -18.42 -7.32 10.10
CA ALA A 23 -18.45 -5.86 9.94
C ALA A 23 -19.36 -5.20 10.98
N PHE A 24 -20.56 -5.74 11.22
CA PHE A 24 -21.46 -5.24 12.26
C PHE A 24 -20.82 -5.31 13.66
N LYS A 25 -20.16 -6.42 14.01
CA LYS A 25 -19.48 -6.57 15.30
C LYS A 25 -18.28 -5.60 15.44
N VAL A 26 -17.49 -5.41 14.38
CA VAL A 26 -16.43 -4.38 14.35
C VAL A 26 -17.02 -3.01 14.68
N GLY A 27 -18.11 -2.64 14.00
CA GLY A 27 -18.82 -1.38 14.26
C GLY A 27 -19.36 -1.30 15.68
N ARG A 28 -19.97 -2.37 16.21
CA ARG A 28 -20.46 -2.46 17.58
C ARG A 28 -19.36 -2.17 18.59
N PHE A 29 -18.21 -2.84 18.42
CA PHE A 29 -17.09 -2.68 19.35
C PHE A 29 -16.52 -1.27 19.31
N LEU A 30 -16.17 -0.76 18.14
CA LEU A 30 -15.56 0.56 18.00
C LEU A 30 -16.51 1.68 18.47
N GLY A 31 -17.80 1.58 18.12
CA GLY A 31 -18.80 2.55 18.57
C GLY A 31 -18.92 2.60 20.10
N TRP A 32 -18.91 1.45 20.76
CA TRP A 32 -18.91 1.37 22.22
C TRP A 32 -17.58 1.84 22.81
N TYR A 33 -16.45 1.37 22.27
CA TYR A 33 -15.10 1.62 22.79
C TYR A 33 -14.78 3.12 22.87
N TYR A 34 -15.10 3.84 21.81
CA TYR A 34 -14.83 5.28 21.73
C TYR A 34 -15.93 6.15 22.35
N SER A 35 -17.13 5.61 22.60
CA SER A 35 -18.25 6.38 23.19
C SER A 35 -18.35 6.31 24.72
N GLN A 36 -17.26 5.97 25.43
CA GLN A 36 -17.32 5.84 26.89
C GLN A 36 -17.40 7.19 27.61
N GLU A 37 -16.72 8.20 27.11
CA GLU A 37 -16.62 9.52 27.76
C GLU A 37 -17.36 10.62 26.97
N HIS A 38 -17.47 10.47 25.67
CA HIS A 38 -18.13 11.41 24.77
C HIS A 38 -18.88 10.66 23.66
N LYS A 39 -19.61 11.35 22.83
CA LYS A 39 -20.23 10.76 21.66
C LYS A 39 -19.19 10.60 20.56
N ALA A 40 -18.77 9.38 20.28
CA ALA A 40 -17.73 9.11 19.31
C ALA A 40 -18.11 9.55 17.89
N ARG A 41 -17.12 10.00 17.14
CA ARG A 41 -17.20 10.38 15.73
C ARG A 41 -16.32 9.46 14.92
N VAL A 42 -16.90 8.66 14.04
CA VAL A 42 -16.19 7.69 13.21
C VAL A 42 -16.40 8.03 11.73
N VAL A 43 -15.31 8.12 10.98
CA VAL A 43 -15.39 8.35 9.54
C VAL A 43 -15.19 7.05 8.78
N ILE A 44 -16.02 6.81 7.75
CA ILE A 44 -15.95 5.63 6.89
C ILE A 44 -15.73 6.04 5.44
N GLY A 45 -14.74 5.43 4.79
CA GLY A 45 -14.57 5.45 3.35
C GLY A 45 -14.58 4.03 2.78
N LYS A 46 -14.82 3.93 1.47
CA LYS A 46 -14.85 2.64 0.77
C LYS A 46 -14.28 2.75 -0.63
N ASP A 47 -13.82 1.62 -1.16
CA ASP A 47 -13.51 1.49 -2.58
C ASP A 47 -14.77 1.20 -3.42
N THR A 48 -14.57 0.90 -4.68
CA THR A 48 -15.64 0.72 -5.68
C THR A 48 -16.25 -0.67 -5.70
N ARG A 49 -15.80 -1.62 -4.88
CA ARG A 49 -16.31 -3.01 -4.84
C ARG A 49 -17.79 -3.03 -4.51
N ARG A 50 -18.53 -3.91 -5.15
CA ARG A 50 -19.96 -4.09 -4.87
C ARG A 50 -20.22 -4.42 -3.40
N SER A 51 -19.39 -5.28 -2.79
CA SER A 51 -19.50 -5.65 -1.38
C SER A 51 -19.18 -4.53 -0.39
N SER A 52 -18.48 -3.47 -0.84
CA SER A 52 -18.13 -2.34 0.03
C SER A 52 -19.36 -1.58 0.53
N TYR A 53 -20.43 -1.53 -0.26
CA TYR A 53 -21.71 -0.91 0.16
C TYR A 53 -22.36 -1.69 1.30
N MET A 54 -22.41 -3.01 1.17
CA MET A 54 -22.96 -3.91 2.20
C MET A 54 -22.19 -3.79 3.52
N PHE A 55 -20.86 -3.72 3.46
CA PHE A 55 -20.02 -3.58 4.66
C PHE A 55 -20.12 -2.19 5.27
N GLU A 56 -20.26 -1.12 4.47
CA GLU A 56 -20.51 0.23 4.96
C GLU A 56 -21.81 0.30 5.78
N ASP A 57 -22.89 -0.31 5.26
CA ASP A 57 -24.18 -0.35 5.96
C ASP A 57 -24.09 -1.15 7.28
N ALA A 58 -23.42 -2.29 7.27
CA ALA A 58 -23.23 -3.12 8.46
C ALA A 58 -22.38 -2.45 9.54
N LEU A 59 -21.25 -1.84 9.16
CA LEU A 59 -20.41 -1.04 10.06
C LEU A 59 -21.18 0.13 10.65
N SER A 60 -21.91 0.87 9.81
CA SER A 60 -22.72 2.03 10.22
C SER A 60 -23.80 1.63 11.20
N ALA A 61 -24.49 0.53 10.96
CA ALA A 61 -25.50 0.00 11.87
C ALA A 61 -24.89 -0.39 13.23
N GLY A 62 -23.73 -1.06 13.22
CA GLY A 62 -23.01 -1.44 14.43
C GLY A 62 -22.56 -0.23 15.26
N LEU A 63 -21.94 0.74 14.61
CA LEU A 63 -21.44 1.97 15.23
C LEU A 63 -22.58 2.78 15.85
N THR A 64 -23.64 3.06 15.10
CA THR A 64 -24.77 3.86 15.56
C THR A 64 -25.55 3.16 16.67
N ALA A 65 -25.71 1.85 16.60
CA ALA A 65 -26.33 1.04 17.65
C ALA A 65 -25.51 1.05 18.95
N SER A 66 -24.23 1.45 18.90
CA SER A 66 -23.35 1.57 20.06
C SER A 66 -23.09 3.01 20.50
N GLY A 67 -23.74 3.99 19.87
CA GLY A 67 -23.73 5.40 20.30
C GLY A 67 -22.84 6.32 19.47
N ALA A 68 -22.03 5.82 18.54
CA ALA A 68 -21.16 6.64 17.72
C ALA A 68 -21.91 7.31 16.55
N ASP A 69 -21.58 8.55 16.24
CA ASP A 69 -21.97 9.20 14.98
C ASP A 69 -21.02 8.78 13.85
N VAL A 70 -21.59 8.40 12.71
CA VAL A 70 -20.87 7.88 11.53
C VAL A 70 -20.89 8.90 10.42
N TYR A 71 -19.72 9.19 9.86
CA TYR A 71 -19.52 10.16 8.78
C TYR A 71 -19.06 9.45 7.51
N LEU A 72 -19.89 9.45 6.46
CA LEU A 72 -19.65 8.70 5.24
C LEU A 72 -18.94 9.58 4.20
N LEU A 73 -17.71 9.23 3.85
CA LEU A 73 -16.97 9.81 2.73
C LEU A 73 -17.37 9.20 1.39
N HIS A 74 -18.12 8.09 1.43
CA HIS A 74 -18.47 7.28 0.27
C HIS A 74 -17.23 6.73 -0.44
N VAL A 75 -17.26 6.61 -1.78
CA VAL A 75 -16.09 6.13 -2.53
C VAL A 75 -14.96 7.16 -2.43
N THR A 76 -13.87 6.74 -1.80
CA THR A 76 -12.68 7.55 -1.56
C THR A 76 -11.45 6.66 -1.35
N THR A 77 -10.26 7.27 -1.29
CA THR A 77 -8.99 6.56 -1.13
C THR A 77 -8.66 6.31 0.34
N THR A 78 -7.83 5.30 0.63
CA THR A 78 -7.29 5.05 1.99
C THR A 78 -6.61 6.29 2.57
N PRO A 79 -5.70 6.99 1.84
CA PRO A 79 -5.10 8.22 2.36
C PRO A 79 -6.10 9.35 2.60
N SER A 80 -7.23 9.41 1.87
CA SER A 80 -8.30 10.36 2.15
C SER A 80 -8.94 10.11 3.51
N VAL A 81 -9.23 8.85 3.85
CA VAL A 81 -9.77 8.48 5.18
C VAL A 81 -8.76 8.83 6.27
N SER A 82 -7.49 8.47 6.09
CA SER A 82 -6.40 8.79 7.01
C SER A 82 -6.27 10.31 7.23
N TYR A 83 -6.31 11.09 6.15
CA TYR A 83 -6.23 12.55 6.22
C TYR A 83 -7.40 13.16 7.00
N VAL A 84 -8.62 12.79 6.65
CA VAL A 84 -9.84 13.32 7.31
C VAL A 84 -9.87 12.92 8.78
N THR A 85 -9.52 11.67 9.10
CA THR A 85 -9.49 11.20 10.49
C THR A 85 -8.60 12.08 11.36
N ARG A 86 -7.37 12.36 10.93
CA ARG A 86 -6.40 13.10 11.74
C ARG A 86 -6.58 14.63 11.74
N THR A 87 -7.26 15.19 10.74
CA THR A 87 -7.36 16.66 10.59
C THR A 87 -8.68 17.23 11.05
N GLU A 88 -9.67 16.39 11.34
CA GLU A 88 -11.02 16.83 11.68
C GLU A 88 -11.54 16.19 12.98
N ASP A 89 -10.64 15.83 13.88
CA ASP A 89 -10.92 15.33 15.23
C ASP A 89 -11.89 14.14 15.27
N PHE A 90 -11.67 13.14 14.38
CA PHE A 90 -12.36 11.86 14.45
C PHE A 90 -11.65 10.92 15.43
N ASP A 91 -12.41 10.15 16.20
CA ASP A 91 -11.87 9.16 17.14
C ASP A 91 -11.20 8.00 16.40
N CYS A 92 -11.78 7.58 15.29
CA CYS A 92 -11.16 6.63 14.37
C CYS A 92 -11.72 6.76 12.94
N GLY A 93 -10.99 6.20 11.99
CA GLY A 93 -11.39 6.03 10.61
C GLY A 93 -11.49 4.54 10.24
N ILE A 94 -12.35 4.24 9.29
CA ILE A 94 -12.49 2.90 8.72
C ILE A 94 -12.43 3.01 7.20
N MET A 95 -11.53 2.24 6.59
CA MET A 95 -11.51 2.07 5.15
C MET A 95 -11.94 0.67 4.76
N ILE A 96 -12.93 0.58 3.87
CA ILE A 96 -13.45 -0.68 3.34
C ILE A 96 -12.81 -0.93 1.98
N SER A 97 -11.79 -1.77 1.95
CA SER A 97 -11.05 -2.15 0.75
C SER A 97 -10.14 -3.37 0.97
N ALA A 98 -9.96 -4.15 -0.08
CA ALA A 98 -8.90 -5.17 -0.15
C ALA A 98 -7.76 -4.74 -1.10
N SER A 99 -7.52 -3.42 -1.28
CA SER A 99 -6.42 -2.86 -2.08
C SER A 99 -6.39 -3.45 -3.50
N HIS A 100 -5.33 -4.14 -3.86
CA HIS A 100 -5.09 -4.71 -5.19
C HIS A 100 -5.74 -6.08 -5.46
N ASN A 101 -6.45 -6.67 -4.49
CA ASN A 101 -7.14 -7.95 -4.68
C ASN A 101 -8.28 -7.86 -5.69
N ALA A 102 -8.72 -9.02 -6.20
CA ALA A 102 -9.88 -9.13 -7.06
C ALA A 102 -11.17 -8.63 -6.38
N PHE A 103 -12.20 -8.31 -7.15
CA PHE A 103 -13.42 -7.65 -6.67
C PHE A 103 -14.22 -8.45 -5.63
N TYR A 104 -14.11 -9.77 -5.63
CA TYR A 104 -14.82 -10.64 -4.70
C TYR A 104 -14.21 -10.65 -3.30
N ASP A 105 -12.95 -10.27 -3.14
CA ASP A 105 -12.36 -10.00 -1.85
C ASP A 105 -12.76 -8.60 -1.36
N ASN A 106 -12.78 -8.42 -0.02
CA ASN A 106 -12.87 -7.12 0.60
C ASN A 106 -12.07 -7.09 1.90
N GLY A 107 -12.00 -5.93 2.53
CA GLY A 107 -11.27 -5.73 3.76
C GLY A 107 -11.81 -4.59 4.60
N ILE A 108 -11.51 -4.63 5.89
CA ILE A 108 -11.78 -3.55 6.84
C ILE A 108 -10.44 -3.15 7.44
N LYS A 109 -9.99 -1.94 7.11
CA LYS A 109 -8.78 -1.31 7.65
C LYS A 109 -9.19 -0.33 8.73
N LEU A 110 -8.63 -0.45 9.92
CA LEU A 110 -8.88 0.44 11.05
C LEU A 110 -7.78 1.48 11.16
N ILE A 111 -8.17 2.74 11.34
CA ILE A 111 -7.28 3.90 11.38
C ILE A 111 -7.53 4.63 12.68
N ASN A 112 -6.48 4.88 13.47
CA ASN A 112 -6.57 5.61 14.73
C ASN A 112 -6.73 7.13 14.51
N SER A 113 -7.00 7.88 15.56
CA SER A 113 -7.21 9.35 15.51
C SER A 113 -6.03 10.14 14.92
N GLN A 114 -4.84 9.54 14.90
CA GLN A 114 -3.66 10.15 14.27
C GLN A 114 -3.55 9.87 12.76
N GLY A 115 -4.55 9.20 12.17
CA GLY A 115 -4.52 8.81 10.75
C GLY A 115 -3.54 7.69 10.44
N ARG A 116 -3.18 6.88 11.43
CA ARG A 116 -2.28 5.72 11.31
C ARG A 116 -3.08 4.43 11.45
N LYS A 117 -2.46 3.29 11.11
CA LYS A 117 -3.06 1.99 11.41
C LYS A 117 -3.43 1.90 12.88
N MET A 118 -4.53 1.24 13.16
CA MET A 118 -5.03 1.03 14.52
C MET A 118 -3.99 0.32 15.39
N ASP A 119 -3.97 0.67 16.66
CA ASP A 119 -3.10 0.04 17.65
C ASP A 119 -3.48 -1.44 17.83
N ALA A 120 -2.49 -2.31 17.90
CA ALA A 120 -2.70 -3.76 17.98
C ALA A 120 -3.58 -4.17 19.17
N GLU A 121 -3.48 -3.46 20.30
CA GLU A 121 -4.32 -3.71 21.48
C GLU A 121 -5.82 -3.52 21.19
N VAL A 122 -6.17 -2.54 20.35
CA VAL A 122 -7.57 -2.30 19.96
C VAL A 122 -8.03 -3.38 18.99
N GLU A 123 -7.19 -3.76 18.01
CA GLU A 123 -7.48 -4.85 17.07
C GLU A 123 -7.71 -6.18 17.81
N GLU A 124 -6.87 -6.52 18.80
CA GLU A 124 -7.02 -7.72 19.64
C GLU A 124 -8.35 -7.72 20.42
N LYS A 125 -8.77 -6.57 20.94
CA LYS A 125 -10.07 -6.43 21.62
C LYS A 125 -11.24 -6.58 20.66
N VAL A 126 -11.14 -6.04 19.44
CA VAL A 126 -12.13 -6.26 18.36
C VAL A 126 -12.25 -7.74 18.03
N GLU A 127 -11.14 -8.45 17.87
CA GLU A 127 -11.12 -9.89 17.63
C GLU A 127 -11.78 -10.68 18.75
N ALA A 128 -11.45 -10.36 20.02
CA ALA A 128 -12.05 -10.98 21.19
C ALA A 128 -13.58 -10.76 21.23
N TYR A 129 -14.05 -9.60 20.78
CA TYR A 129 -15.50 -9.34 20.68
C TYR A 129 -16.15 -10.12 19.54
N ILE A 130 -15.51 -10.21 18.40
CA ILE A 130 -15.97 -11.03 17.25
C ILE A 130 -16.16 -12.48 17.69
N ASP A 131 -15.21 -13.04 18.43
CA ASP A 131 -15.22 -14.41 18.94
C ASP A 131 -16.15 -14.63 20.16
N GLY A 132 -16.77 -13.57 20.69
CA GLY A 132 -17.66 -13.65 21.86
C GLY A 132 -16.92 -13.79 23.20
N VAL A 133 -15.60 -13.63 23.22
CA VAL A 133 -14.76 -13.74 24.44
C VAL A 133 -14.77 -12.44 25.23
N PHE A 134 -14.91 -11.29 24.58
CA PHE A 134 -14.91 -9.97 25.24
C PHE A 134 -16.12 -9.73 26.15
N GLY A 135 -17.24 -10.44 25.93
CA GLY A 135 -18.51 -10.24 26.61
C GLY A 135 -19.50 -9.38 25.81
N GLU A 136 -20.65 -9.08 26.45
CA GLU A 136 -21.71 -8.32 25.80
C GLU A 136 -21.47 -6.81 25.89
N ILE A 137 -21.75 -6.13 24.79
CA ILE A 137 -21.75 -4.67 24.71
C ILE A 137 -23.20 -4.18 24.70
N PRO A 138 -23.59 -3.26 25.61
CA PRO A 138 -24.97 -2.74 25.66
C PRO A 138 -25.30 -1.95 24.39
N TYR A 139 -26.56 -1.94 24.00
CA TYR A 139 -27.07 -1.06 22.94
C TYR A 139 -27.29 0.35 23.47
N ALA A 140 -26.95 1.35 22.67
CA ALA A 140 -27.36 2.71 22.95
C ALA A 140 -28.88 2.85 22.81
N THR A 141 -29.48 3.67 23.63
CA THR A 141 -30.95 3.88 23.61
C THR A 141 -31.29 5.36 23.57
N LYS A 142 -32.47 5.68 23.09
CA LYS A 142 -33.02 7.07 23.04
C LYS A 142 -32.05 8.02 22.31
N ASP A 143 -31.72 9.14 22.94
CA ASP A 143 -30.81 10.19 22.47
C ASP A 143 -29.35 9.76 22.39
N LYS A 144 -28.99 8.63 22.98
CA LYS A 144 -27.65 8.04 22.90
C LYS A 144 -27.41 7.28 21.60
N ILE A 145 -28.45 6.91 20.83
CA ILE A 145 -28.28 6.27 19.52
C ILE A 145 -27.50 7.23 18.60
N GLY A 146 -26.51 6.71 17.88
CA GLY A 146 -25.76 7.47 16.90
C GLY A 146 -26.55 7.73 15.62
N ARG A 147 -26.03 8.57 14.76
CA ARG A 147 -26.58 8.87 13.44
C ARG A 147 -25.57 8.73 12.34
N THR A 148 -26.04 8.50 11.12
CA THR A 148 -25.23 8.53 9.90
C THR A 148 -25.32 9.90 9.25
N VAL A 149 -24.18 10.44 8.83
CA VAL A 149 -24.04 11.75 8.21
C VAL A 149 -23.35 11.59 6.85
N ASP A 150 -23.92 12.12 5.77
CA ASP A 150 -23.20 12.27 4.51
C ASP A 150 -22.07 13.31 4.71
N TYR A 151 -20.83 12.89 4.46
CA TYR A 151 -19.66 13.72 4.69
C TYR A 151 -18.71 13.79 3.48
N SER A 152 -19.28 13.85 2.29
CA SER A 152 -18.53 14.06 1.04
C SER A 152 -17.64 15.32 1.07
N ALA A 153 -17.97 16.29 1.92
CA ALA A 153 -17.15 17.48 2.17
C ALA A 153 -15.73 17.13 2.69
N GLY A 154 -15.58 16.09 3.51
CA GLY A 154 -14.28 15.62 3.98
C GLY A 154 -13.38 15.15 2.83
N ARG A 155 -13.94 14.37 1.89
CA ARG A 155 -13.22 13.99 0.66
C ARG A 155 -12.77 15.21 -0.15
N ASN A 156 -13.63 16.22 -0.28
CA ASN A 156 -13.29 17.44 -1.02
C ASN A 156 -12.16 18.24 -0.34
N ARG A 157 -12.07 18.20 0.99
CA ARG A 157 -10.94 18.80 1.73
C ARG A 157 -9.63 18.07 1.45
N TYR A 158 -9.66 16.74 1.36
CA TYR A 158 -8.49 15.98 0.94
C TYR A 158 -8.05 16.33 -0.49
N ILE A 159 -8.98 16.48 -1.44
CA ILE A 159 -8.68 16.98 -2.79
C ILE A 159 -8.02 18.37 -2.73
N GLY A 160 -8.57 19.29 -1.95
CA GLY A 160 -7.98 20.61 -1.75
C GLY A 160 -6.60 20.55 -1.12
N HIS A 161 -6.38 19.63 -0.17
CA HIS A 161 -5.08 19.37 0.43
C HIS A 161 -4.06 18.92 -0.62
N LEU A 162 -4.39 17.93 -1.45
CA LEU A 162 -3.50 17.47 -2.52
C LEU A 162 -3.12 18.59 -3.50
N ILE A 163 -4.09 19.39 -3.92
CA ILE A 163 -3.85 20.53 -4.82
C ILE A 163 -2.89 21.54 -4.15
N SER A 164 -3.06 21.79 -2.85
CA SER A 164 -2.22 22.72 -2.10
C SER A 164 -0.77 22.26 -1.91
N MET A 165 -0.49 20.97 -2.11
CA MET A 165 0.87 20.41 -1.99
C MET A 165 1.76 20.78 -3.18
N ALA A 166 1.17 20.98 -4.37
CA ALA A 166 1.92 21.32 -5.56
C ALA A 166 2.39 22.78 -5.49
N THR A 167 3.68 22.99 -5.67
CA THR A 167 4.30 24.32 -5.69
C THR A 167 4.41 24.90 -7.10
N ARG A 168 4.12 24.07 -8.14
CA ARG A 168 4.22 24.43 -9.55
C ARG A 168 2.97 24.01 -10.31
N SER A 169 2.65 24.76 -11.35
CA SER A 169 1.61 24.38 -12.32
C SER A 169 2.13 23.25 -13.22
N PHE A 170 1.26 22.28 -13.52
CA PHE A 170 1.51 21.19 -14.47
C PHE A 170 1.10 21.54 -15.89
N LYS A 171 0.89 22.84 -16.17
CA LYS A 171 0.55 23.32 -17.50
C LYS A 171 1.51 22.75 -18.55
N ASP A 172 0.97 22.39 -19.70
CA ASP A 172 1.67 21.79 -20.84
C ASP A 172 2.19 20.36 -20.62
N LYS A 173 1.93 19.75 -19.46
CA LYS A 173 2.22 18.34 -19.20
C LYS A 173 1.05 17.47 -19.61
N ARG A 174 1.36 16.36 -20.29
CA ARG A 174 0.44 15.34 -20.79
C ARG A 174 0.63 14.08 -19.95
N VAL A 175 -0.36 13.70 -19.16
CA VAL A 175 -0.21 12.64 -18.14
C VAL A 175 -1.35 11.62 -18.27
N ALA A 176 -1.00 10.33 -18.31
CA ALA A 176 -1.98 9.26 -18.18
C ALA A 176 -2.22 8.91 -16.70
N LEU A 177 -3.46 8.63 -16.35
CA LEU A 177 -3.87 8.18 -15.01
C LEU A 177 -4.68 6.89 -15.17
N ASP A 178 -4.11 5.76 -14.72
CA ASP A 178 -4.82 4.49 -14.60
C ASP A 178 -5.39 4.37 -13.20
N CYS A 179 -6.71 4.51 -13.11
CA CYS A 179 -7.44 4.51 -11.84
C CYS A 179 -7.87 3.12 -11.37
N SER A 180 -7.43 2.04 -12.03
CA SER A 180 -7.76 0.63 -11.67
C SER A 180 -9.25 0.33 -11.48
N ASN A 181 -10.15 1.14 -12.04
CA ASN A 181 -11.59 1.17 -11.73
C ASN A 181 -11.86 1.23 -10.22
N GLY A 182 -10.92 1.80 -9.46
CA GLY A 182 -10.93 1.93 -8.01
C GLY A 182 -11.22 3.36 -7.53
N SER A 183 -10.83 3.62 -6.32
CA SER A 183 -11.09 4.88 -5.58
C SER A 183 -10.47 6.11 -6.24
N ALA A 184 -9.33 5.96 -6.93
CA ALA A 184 -8.68 7.06 -7.64
C ALA A 184 -9.57 7.68 -8.73
N SER A 185 -10.55 6.93 -9.27
CA SER A 185 -11.49 7.39 -10.31
C SER A 185 -12.23 8.67 -9.93
N THR A 186 -12.48 8.89 -8.65
CA THR A 186 -13.24 10.04 -8.14
C THR A 186 -12.37 11.25 -7.79
N ILE A 187 -11.04 11.11 -7.76
CA ILE A 187 -10.12 12.11 -7.18
C ILE A 187 -9.01 12.51 -8.15
N ALA A 188 -8.29 11.54 -8.73
CA ALA A 188 -7.02 11.79 -9.41
C ALA A 188 -7.14 12.82 -10.55
N LYS A 189 -8.14 12.65 -11.45
CA LYS A 189 -8.37 13.58 -12.56
C LYS A 189 -8.58 15.01 -12.08
N SER A 190 -9.44 15.19 -11.08
CA SER A 190 -9.78 16.53 -10.56
C SER A 190 -8.56 17.26 -10.00
N VAL A 191 -7.66 16.54 -9.34
CA VAL A 191 -6.42 17.10 -8.79
C VAL A 191 -5.47 17.54 -9.91
N PHE A 192 -5.20 16.66 -10.88
CA PHE A 192 -4.28 16.95 -11.98
C PHE A 192 -4.81 18.06 -12.90
N ASP A 193 -6.11 18.07 -13.19
CA ASP A 193 -6.76 19.14 -13.99
C ASP A 193 -6.67 20.48 -13.27
N ALA A 194 -6.91 20.52 -11.95
CA ALA A 194 -6.80 21.76 -11.16
C ALA A 194 -5.37 22.32 -11.17
N LEU A 195 -4.35 21.46 -11.30
CA LEU A 195 -2.94 21.86 -11.44
C LEU A 195 -2.56 22.22 -12.88
N GLY A 196 -3.47 22.05 -13.84
CA GLY A 196 -3.31 22.46 -15.23
C GLY A 196 -2.73 21.41 -16.16
N ALA A 197 -2.59 20.15 -15.74
CA ALA A 197 -2.16 19.06 -16.59
C ALA A 197 -3.21 18.75 -17.67
N LYS A 198 -2.78 18.25 -18.81
CA LYS A 198 -3.66 17.59 -19.77
C LYS A 198 -3.73 16.10 -19.42
N THR A 199 -4.82 15.70 -18.76
CA THR A 199 -5.01 14.35 -18.24
C THR A 199 -5.69 13.43 -19.25
N TYR A 200 -5.18 12.20 -19.31
CA TYR A 200 -5.73 11.09 -20.09
C TYR A 200 -6.04 9.97 -19.09
N VAL A 201 -7.31 9.80 -18.78
CA VAL A 201 -7.73 8.84 -17.73
C VAL A 201 -8.18 7.54 -18.38
N ILE A 202 -7.67 6.42 -17.87
CA ILE A 202 -8.07 5.08 -18.27
C ILE A 202 -8.52 4.30 -17.03
N ASN A 203 -9.32 3.26 -17.23
CA ASN A 203 -9.84 2.39 -16.17
C ASN A 203 -10.47 3.19 -15.01
N SER A 204 -11.40 4.08 -15.33
CA SER A 204 -12.06 4.99 -14.38
C SER A 204 -13.60 4.88 -14.37
N GLU A 205 -14.14 3.78 -14.88
CA GLU A 205 -15.57 3.49 -14.94
C GLU A 205 -15.90 2.26 -14.10
N PRO A 206 -15.92 2.38 -12.76
CA PRO A 206 -16.17 1.26 -11.87
C PRO A 206 -17.62 0.75 -11.98
N ASP A 207 -17.79 -0.56 -12.13
CA ASP A 207 -19.10 -1.25 -12.13
C ASP A 207 -19.35 -2.10 -10.88
N GLY A 208 -18.39 -2.09 -9.95
CA GLY A 208 -18.43 -2.87 -8.70
C GLY A 208 -17.78 -4.25 -8.80
N THR A 209 -17.41 -4.68 -10.01
CA THR A 209 -16.82 -6.01 -10.28
C THR A 209 -15.55 -5.96 -11.11
N ASN A 210 -15.17 -4.79 -11.59
CA ASN A 210 -14.03 -4.60 -12.49
C ASN A 210 -12.81 -3.92 -11.83
N ILE A 211 -12.83 -3.69 -10.52
CA ILE A 211 -11.69 -3.12 -9.79
C ILE A 211 -10.44 -4.01 -9.94
N ASN A 212 -9.29 -3.43 -10.26
CA ASN A 212 -8.00 -4.10 -10.49
C ASN A 212 -7.99 -5.16 -11.62
N LYS A 213 -9.08 -5.30 -12.38
CA LYS A 213 -9.16 -6.31 -13.41
C LYS A 213 -8.36 -5.88 -14.64
N ASP A 214 -7.22 -6.54 -14.84
CA ASP A 214 -6.29 -6.27 -15.95
C ASP A 214 -5.87 -4.80 -16.07
N CYS A 215 -5.76 -4.09 -14.94
CA CYS A 215 -5.46 -2.65 -14.89
C CYS A 215 -4.80 -2.24 -13.55
N GLY A 216 -4.40 -0.98 -13.47
CA GLY A 216 -3.80 -0.39 -12.28
C GLY A 216 -2.38 -0.86 -12.02
N SER A 217 -1.93 -0.71 -10.77
CA SER A 217 -0.52 -0.94 -10.38
C SER A 217 -0.07 -2.40 -10.48
N THR A 218 -0.98 -3.36 -10.56
CA THR A 218 -0.67 -4.79 -10.72
C THR A 218 -0.65 -5.27 -12.17
N HIS A 219 -1.13 -4.45 -13.11
CA HIS A 219 -1.21 -4.74 -14.55
C HIS A 219 -0.83 -3.51 -15.37
N ILE A 220 0.44 -3.17 -15.32
CA ILE A 220 0.98 -1.90 -15.83
C ILE A 220 1.09 -1.84 -17.37
N GLU A 221 1.05 -3.00 -18.04
CA GLU A 221 1.38 -3.14 -19.46
C GLU A 221 0.47 -2.32 -20.38
N HIS A 222 -0.79 -2.15 -19.98
CA HIS A 222 -1.71 -1.30 -20.73
C HIS A 222 -1.30 0.17 -20.63
N LEU A 223 -0.97 0.66 -19.44
CA LEU A 223 -0.51 2.03 -19.25
C LEU A 223 0.80 2.30 -19.98
N GLN A 224 1.75 1.32 -19.98
CA GLN A 224 3.02 1.44 -20.71
C GLN A 224 2.80 1.70 -22.19
N ARG A 225 1.98 0.88 -22.85
CA ARG A 225 1.61 1.08 -24.28
C ARG A 225 0.90 2.41 -24.49
N TYR A 226 -0.06 2.74 -23.62
CA TYR A 226 -0.86 3.95 -23.73
C TYR A 226 -0.03 5.23 -23.67
N VAL A 227 0.96 5.29 -22.78
CA VAL A 227 1.91 6.43 -22.66
C VAL A 227 2.68 6.63 -23.96
N VAL A 228 3.25 5.56 -24.52
CA VAL A 228 4.08 5.62 -25.75
C VAL A 228 3.22 6.00 -26.97
N GLU A 229 2.11 5.33 -27.19
CA GLU A 229 1.21 5.54 -28.33
C GLU A 229 0.65 6.97 -28.37
N ASN A 230 0.37 7.53 -27.20
CA ASN A 230 -0.15 8.90 -27.10
C ASN A 230 0.93 9.95 -26.86
N ARG A 231 2.21 9.57 -26.83
CA ARG A 231 3.38 10.46 -26.62
C ARG A 231 3.19 11.33 -25.37
N LEU A 232 2.91 10.70 -24.23
CA LEU A 232 2.69 11.39 -22.97
C LEU A 232 4.02 11.61 -22.23
N ASP A 233 4.05 12.60 -21.33
CA ASP A 233 5.25 12.89 -20.53
C ASP A 233 5.47 11.85 -19.42
N ALA A 234 4.38 11.27 -18.88
CA ALA A 234 4.39 10.21 -17.88
C ALA A 234 3.02 9.54 -17.77
N GLY A 235 2.99 8.37 -17.17
CA GLY A 235 1.76 7.69 -16.71
C GLY A 235 1.85 7.31 -15.25
N PHE A 236 0.72 7.28 -14.55
CA PHE A 236 0.61 6.85 -13.16
C PHE A 236 -0.50 5.83 -13.02
N ALA A 237 -0.20 4.70 -12.38
CA ALA A 237 -1.15 3.64 -12.10
C ALA A 237 -1.33 3.51 -10.59
N TYR A 238 -2.58 3.48 -10.16
CA TYR A 238 -2.96 3.29 -8.76
C TYR A 238 -3.48 1.88 -8.54
N ASP A 239 -3.55 1.43 -7.30
CA ASP A 239 -4.31 0.26 -6.91
C ASP A 239 -5.74 0.64 -6.47
N GLY A 240 -6.54 -0.35 -6.06
CA GLY A 240 -7.97 -0.17 -5.84
C GLY A 240 -8.36 0.89 -4.81
N ASP A 241 -7.56 1.12 -3.77
CA ASP A 241 -7.78 2.17 -2.76
C ASP A 241 -6.73 3.28 -2.79
N ALA A 242 -5.89 3.28 -3.83
CA ALA A 242 -4.93 4.32 -4.20
C ALA A 242 -3.94 4.70 -3.07
N ASP A 243 -3.58 3.74 -2.22
CA ASP A 243 -2.48 3.90 -1.28
C ASP A 243 -1.12 3.60 -1.95
N ARG A 244 -1.13 3.06 -3.19
CA ARG A 244 0.03 2.77 -4.04
C ARG A 244 -0.02 3.55 -5.34
N CYS A 245 1.19 3.84 -5.86
CA CYS A 245 1.40 4.41 -7.18
C CYS A 245 2.63 3.80 -7.83
N LEU A 246 2.48 3.30 -9.05
CA LEU A 246 3.58 3.04 -9.96
C LEU A 246 3.56 4.05 -11.10
N ALA A 247 4.73 4.41 -11.63
CA ALA A 247 4.81 5.33 -12.74
C ALA A 247 5.35 4.65 -14.01
N VAL A 248 5.10 5.29 -15.12
CA VAL A 248 5.62 4.92 -16.46
C VAL A 248 6.26 6.15 -17.06
N ASP A 249 7.50 6.01 -17.53
CA ASP A 249 8.21 7.09 -18.20
C ASP A 249 7.73 7.30 -19.64
N GLU A 250 8.20 8.35 -20.29
CA GLU A 250 7.85 8.72 -21.66
C GLU A 250 8.21 7.66 -22.73
N ASN A 251 9.08 6.69 -22.37
CA ASN A 251 9.49 5.59 -23.24
C ASN A 251 8.69 4.29 -22.94
N GLY A 252 7.74 4.33 -22.00
CA GLY A 252 6.96 3.17 -21.59
C GLY A 252 7.65 2.26 -20.57
N LYS A 253 8.78 2.70 -19.98
CA LYS A 253 9.49 1.92 -18.96
C LYS A 253 8.79 2.09 -17.60
N LEU A 254 8.66 0.99 -16.88
CA LEU A 254 8.16 0.97 -15.51
C LEU A 254 9.11 1.74 -14.58
N VAL A 255 8.52 2.61 -13.76
CA VAL A 255 9.18 3.30 -12.64
C VAL A 255 8.45 2.84 -11.38
N ASP A 256 8.98 1.81 -10.74
CA ASP A 256 8.42 1.19 -9.55
C ASP A 256 8.72 1.99 -8.28
N GLY A 257 8.27 1.48 -7.13
CA GLY A 257 8.45 2.14 -5.84
C GLY A 257 9.92 2.37 -5.48
N ASP A 258 10.83 1.49 -5.89
CA ASP A 258 12.26 1.64 -5.63
C ASP A 258 12.84 2.83 -6.42
N LEU A 259 12.48 2.95 -7.70
CA LEU A 259 12.88 4.07 -8.54
C LEU A 259 12.25 5.39 -8.03
N ILE A 260 11.00 5.36 -7.57
CA ILE A 260 10.33 6.51 -6.96
C ILE A 260 11.06 6.95 -5.68
N LEU A 261 11.40 6.01 -4.80
CA LEU A 261 12.17 6.28 -3.58
C LEU A 261 13.52 6.92 -3.90
N TYR A 262 14.23 6.43 -4.91
CA TYR A 262 15.49 7.00 -5.35
C TYR A 262 15.34 8.44 -5.85
N VAL A 263 14.42 8.66 -6.80
CA VAL A 263 14.19 9.99 -7.40
C VAL A 263 13.77 11.01 -6.35
N CYS A 264 12.77 10.66 -5.53
CA CYS A 264 12.27 11.55 -4.50
C CYS A 264 13.28 11.73 -3.35
N GLY A 265 13.99 10.67 -2.96
CA GLY A 265 15.02 10.72 -1.91
C GLY A 265 16.19 11.63 -2.29
N LYS A 266 16.71 11.48 -3.52
CA LYS A 266 17.76 12.35 -4.07
C LYS A 266 17.32 13.81 -4.10
N TYR A 267 16.11 14.07 -4.60
CA TYR A 267 15.54 15.41 -4.63
C TYR A 267 15.36 16.02 -3.24
N LEU A 268 14.78 15.29 -2.29
CA LEU A 268 14.59 15.78 -0.92
C LEU A 268 15.92 16.06 -0.21
N LYS A 269 16.93 15.21 -0.45
CA LYS A 269 18.29 15.45 0.07
C LYS A 269 18.88 16.74 -0.46
N GLU A 270 18.84 16.98 -1.77
CA GLU A 270 19.33 18.22 -2.38
C GLU A 270 18.63 19.47 -1.84
N GLN A 271 17.36 19.33 -1.44
CA GLN A 271 16.59 20.40 -0.81
C GLN A 271 16.82 20.54 0.70
N GLY A 272 17.67 19.70 1.30
CA GLY A 272 17.86 19.65 2.76
C GLY A 272 16.61 19.21 3.54
N ARG A 273 15.74 18.43 2.90
CA ARG A 273 14.43 17.99 3.42
C ARG A 273 14.34 16.49 3.69
N LEU A 274 15.43 15.75 3.48
CA LEU A 274 15.52 14.34 3.80
C LEU A 274 16.21 14.16 5.15
N ASN A 275 15.45 13.87 6.20
CA ASN A 275 15.98 13.72 7.55
C ASN A 275 17.01 12.60 7.62
N GLY A 276 18.21 12.91 8.14
CA GLY A 276 19.32 11.96 8.25
C GLY A 276 19.90 11.52 6.91
N ASP A 277 19.51 12.14 5.78
CA ASP A 277 19.83 11.70 4.41
C ASP A 277 19.40 10.24 4.14
N THR A 278 18.34 9.78 4.84
CA THR A 278 17.94 8.37 4.89
C THR A 278 16.57 8.15 4.27
N ILE A 279 16.46 7.14 3.41
CA ILE A 279 15.19 6.54 2.97
C ILE A 279 14.94 5.24 3.72
N VAL A 280 13.68 4.93 4.02
CA VAL A 280 13.30 3.65 4.62
C VAL A 280 12.68 2.76 3.55
N THR A 281 13.16 1.53 3.44
CA THR A 281 12.66 0.56 2.46
C THR A 281 12.61 -0.84 3.07
N THR A 282 12.27 -1.86 2.30
CA THR A 282 12.20 -3.23 2.80
C THR A 282 13.31 -4.10 2.24
N ILE A 283 13.53 -5.26 2.86
CA ILE A 283 14.48 -6.26 2.35
C ILE A 283 14.17 -6.75 0.93
N MET A 284 12.97 -6.45 0.39
CA MET A 284 12.57 -6.81 -0.97
C MET A 284 12.93 -5.77 -2.03
N SER A 285 13.36 -4.57 -1.65
CA SER A 285 13.81 -3.57 -2.61
C SER A 285 15.00 -4.06 -3.42
N ASN A 286 15.03 -3.71 -4.69
CA ASN A 286 16.02 -4.20 -5.65
C ASN A 286 17.45 -3.81 -5.27
N LEU A 287 18.42 -4.69 -5.51
CA LEU A 287 19.84 -4.43 -5.29
C LEU A 287 20.31 -3.14 -6.00
N GLY A 288 19.72 -2.86 -7.17
CA GLY A 288 20.00 -1.65 -7.92
C GLY A 288 19.67 -0.35 -7.18
N LEU A 289 18.60 -0.33 -6.38
CA LEU A 289 18.28 0.80 -5.50
C LEU A 289 19.42 1.04 -4.51
N TYR A 290 19.88 0.00 -3.82
CA TYR A 290 20.94 0.14 -2.82
C TYR A 290 22.23 0.66 -3.42
N LYS A 291 22.66 0.09 -4.54
CA LYS A 291 23.86 0.56 -5.26
C LYS A 291 23.75 2.00 -5.74
N ALA A 292 22.58 2.40 -6.22
CA ALA A 292 22.34 3.79 -6.64
C ALA A 292 22.36 4.74 -5.44
N CYS A 293 21.78 4.33 -4.31
CA CYS A 293 21.83 5.09 -3.06
C CYS A 293 23.26 5.28 -2.57
N ASP A 294 24.06 4.21 -2.53
CA ASP A 294 25.48 4.27 -2.13
C ASP A 294 26.26 5.26 -3.02
N LYS A 295 26.06 5.19 -4.33
CA LYS A 295 26.70 6.10 -5.31
C LYS A 295 26.26 7.56 -5.13
N ALA A 296 25.00 7.80 -4.78
CA ALA A 296 24.44 9.13 -4.55
C ALA A 296 24.69 9.66 -3.11
N GLY A 297 25.30 8.85 -2.24
CA GLY A 297 25.48 9.16 -0.82
C GLY A 297 24.15 9.25 -0.05
N LEU A 298 23.10 8.58 -0.53
CA LEU A 298 21.85 8.40 0.20
C LEU A 298 22.01 7.22 1.16
N LYS A 299 21.60 7.42 2.40
CA LYS A 299 21.50 6.34 3.37
C LYS A 299 20.15 5.63 3.21
N TYR A 300 20.10 4.38 3.66
CA TYR A 300 18.85 3.61 3.66
C TYR A 300 18.75 2.67 4.85
N GLU A 301 17.53 2.50 5.35
CA GLU A 301 17.16 1.50 6.35
C GLU A 301 16.32 0.41 5.70
N LYS A 302 16.62 -0.86 6.04
CA LYS A 302 15.90 -2.04 5.53
C LYS A 302 15.01 -2.61 6.61
N THR A 303 13.71 -2.60 6.39
CA THR A 303 12.76 -3.24 7.30
C THR A 303 12.33 -4.62 6.80
N ALA A 304 11.59 -5.35 7.62
CA ALA A 304 10.80 -6.48 7.15
C ALA A 304 9.77 -6.02 6.11
N VAL A 305 9.25 -6.96 5.31
CA VAL A 305 8.24 -6.70 4.28
C VAL A 305 6.91 -6.32 4.94
N GLY A 306 6.34 -5.22 4.53
CA GLY A 306 5.06 -4.68 4.99
C GLY A 306 5.16 -3.20 5.36
N ASP A 307 4.23 -2.43 4.88
CA ASP A 307 4.13 -0.98 5.09
C ASP A 307 4.10 -0.57 6.57
N LYS A 308 3.57 -1.44 7.44
CA LYS A 308 3.59 -1.28 8.89
C LYS A 308 5.02 -1.07 9.41
N TYR A 309 5.94 -1.95 9.02
CA TYR A 309 7.33 -1.89 9.49
C TYR A 309 8.07 -0.67 8.94
N VAL A 310 7.77 -0.28 7.70
CA VAL A 310 8.29 0.97 7.12
C VAL A 310 7.81 2.17 7.93
N SER A 311 6.50 2.26 8.18
CA SER A 311 5.89 3.37 8.92
C SER A 311 6.38 3.46 10.38
N GLU A 312 6.53 2.32 11.05
CA GLU A 312 7.06 2.24 12.43
C GLU A 312 8.52 2.72 12.48
N ASN A 313 9.38 2.27 11.56
CA ASN A 313 10.78 2.70 11.47
C ASN A 313 10.89 4.20 11.18
N MET A 314 10.11 4.71 10.21
CA MET A 314 10.07 6.14 9.89
C MET A 314 9.67 6.99 11.10
N THR A 315 8.67 6.52 11.85
CA THR A 315 8.17 7.23 13.04
C THR A 315 9.19 7.24 14.16
N ALA A 316 9.79 6.09 14.46
CA ALA A 316 10.76 5.94 15.53
C ALA A 316 12.04 6.79 15.31
N ASN A 317 12.43 6.97 14.04
CA ASN A 317 13.65 7.68 13.67
C ASN A 317 13.41 9.05 13.04
N ASN A 318 12.14 9.50 12.97
CA ASN A 318 11.73 10.75 12.34
C ASN A 318 12.21 10.90 10.88
N TYR A 319 12.15 9.81 10.09
CA TYR A 319 12.53 9.84 8.69
C TYR A 319 11.43 10.44 7.81
N SER A 320 11.86 11.13 6.72
CA SER A 320 10.97 11.90 5.85
C SER A 320 10.32 11.10 4.74
N LEU A 321 10.98 10.02 4.30
CA LEU A 321 10.59 9.23 3.12
C LEU A 321 10.83 7.75 3.37
N GLY A 322 9.83 6.95 3.06
CA GLY A 322 9.95 5.50 3.05
C GLY A 322 8.87 4.86 2.18
N GLY A 323 9.06 3.58 1.88
CA GLY A 323 8.09 2.86 1.07
C GLY A 323 8.57 1.48 0.64
N GLU A 324 7.83 0.91 -0.28
CA GLU A 324 8.04 -0.42 -0.83
C GLU A 324 8.11 -0.40 -2.36
N GLN A 325 8.76 -1.38 -2.96
CA GLN A 325 8.80 -1.56 -4.41
C GLN A 325 7.41 -1.58 -5.05
N SER A 326 6.40 -2.07 -4.31
CA SER A 326 5.00 -2.10 -4.74
C SER A 326 4.35 -0.73 -4.98
N GLY A 327 5.05 0.37 -4.65
CA GLY A 327 4.57 1.73 -4.84
C GLY A 327 3.84 2.33 -3.63
N HIS A 328 3.81 1.66 -2.48
CA HIS A 328 3.32 2.24 -1.23
C HIS A 328 4.39 3.17 -0.67
N ILE A 329 4.28 4.47 -0.95
CA ILE A 329 5.28 5.49 -0.62
C ILE A 329 4.71 6.47 0.41
N ILE A 330 5.43 6.67 1.50
CA ILE A 330 5.08 7.54 2.61
C ILE A 330 5.99 8.77 2.61
N PHE A 331 5.41 9.95 2.50
CA PHE A 331 6.07 11.24 2.71
C PHE A 331 5.60 11.81 4.05
N SER A 332 6.34 11.57 5.13
CA SER A 332 5.89 11.84 6.51
C SER A 332 5.49 13.30 6.78
N LYS A 333 6.02 14.24 6.01
CA LYS A 333 5.61 15.65 6.07
C LYS A 333 4.14 15.86 5.67
N TYR A 334 3.60 15.02 4.80
CA TYR A 334 2.30 15.24 4.16
C TYR A 334 1.27 14.18 4.54
N ALA A 335 1.70 12.93 4.70
CA ALA A 335 0.82 11.79 4.94
C ALA A 335 1.38 10.86 6.02
N THR A 336 0.51 10.14 6.70
CA THR A 336 0.85 9.14 7.74
C THR A 336 0.80 7.71 7.23
N THR A 337 0.39 7.53 5.97
CA THR A 337 0.33 6.26 5.23
C THR A 337 0.77 6.50 3.78
N GLY A 338 0.90 5.45 2.99
CA GLY A 338 1.11 5.58 1.56
C GLY A 338 -0.02 6.36 0.90
N ASP A 339 0.33 7.18 -0.07
CA ASP A 339 -0.61 8.01 -0.82
C ASP A 339 -0.18 8.05 -2.29
N GLY A 340 -0.90 7.28 -3.12
CA GLY A 340 -0.53 7.13 -4.53
C GLY A 340 -0.71 8.43 -5.31
N ILE A 341 -1.77 9.20 -5.05
CA ILE A 341 -2.01 10.46 -5.76
C ILE A 341 -0.97 11.49 -5.34
N LEU A 342 -0.68 11.64 -4.05
CA LEU A 342 0.39 12.51 -3.56
C LEU A 342 1.74 12.12 -4.18
N THR A 343 2.04 10.82 -4.24
CA THR A 343 3.27 10.30 -4.84
C THR A 343 3.40 10.73 -6.29
N SER A 344 2.36 10.59 -7.09
CA SER A 344 2.35 11.03 -8.50
C SER A 344 2.54 12.54 -8.64
N LEU A 345 1.96 13.34 -7.75
CA LEU A 345 2.17 14.81 -7.73
C LEU A 345 3.63 15.17 -7.41
N LEU A 346 4.24 14.50 -6.44
CA LEU A 346 5.62 14.79 -6.05
C LEU A 346 6.62 14.36 -7.14
N ILE A 347 6.36 13.27 -7.86
CA ILE A 347 7.15 12.90 -9.06
C ILE A 347 7.05 13.99 -10.11
N MET A 348 5.85 14.48 -10.43
CA MET A 348 5.65 15.59 -11.36
C MET A 348 6.39 16.85 -10.92
N GLU A 349 6.39 17.14 -9.62
CA GLU A 349 7.11 18.28 -9.08
C GLU A 349 8.63 18.15 -9.28
N VAL A 350 9.21 16.96 -9.04
CA VAL A 350 10.63 16.69 -9.30
C VAL A 350 10.96 16.87 -10.78
N MET A 351 10.14 16.33 -11.69
CA MET A 351 10.32 16.49 -13.14
C MET A 351 10.33 17.97 -13.56
N LEU A 352 9.43 18.76 -13.02
CA LEU A 352 9.31 20.19 -13.32
C LEU A 352 10.45 21.01 -12.72
N GLU A 353 10.83 20.73 -11.48
CA GLU A 353 11.92 21.43 -10.79
C GLU A 353 13.25 21.17 -11.46
N LYS A 354 13.52 19.91 -11.78
CA LYS A 354 14.75 19.48 -12.45
C LYS A 354 14.76 19.78 -13.97
N LYS A 355 13.60 20.08 -14.54
CA LYS A 355 13.40 20.22 -15.98
C LYS A 355 13.90 18.99 -16.75
N GLN A 356 13.64 17.81 -16.20
CA GLN A 356 14.04 16.51 -16.73
C GLN A 356 12.84 15.61 -16.93
N SER A 357 12.95 14.71 -17.92
CA SER A 357 11.97 13.63 -18.09
C SER A 357 12.14 12.56 -17.00
N LEU A 358 11.11 11.74 -16.83
CA LEU A 358 11.15 10.68 -15.83
C LEU A 358 12.22 9.63 -16.15
N ALA A 359 12.40 9.27 -17.43
CA ALA A 359 13.48 8.39 -17.87
C ALA A 359 14.86 8.93 -17.49
N LYS A 360 15.08 10.25 -17.64
CA LYS A 360 16.35 10.88 -17.26
C LYS A 360 16.58 10.88 -15.74
N LEU A 361 15.54 11.03 -14.94
CA LEU A 361 15.65 11.02 -13.47
C LEU A 361 15.98 9.63 -12.92
N THR A 362 15.60 8.56 -13.64
CA THR A 362 15.81 7.17 -13.21
C THR A 362 17.04 6.49 -13.86
N GLU A 363 17.71 7.13 -14.81
CA GLU A 363 18.79 6.50 -15.62
C GLU A 363 19.98 6.00 -14.80
N GLU A 364 20.19 6.56 -13.61
CA GLU A 364 21.31 6.19 -12.73
C GLU A 364 21.07 4.87 -11.98
N VAL A 365 19.82 4.37 -11.96
CA VAL A 365 19.45 3.13 -11.26
C VAL A 365 19.37 1.97 -12.24
N THR A 366 20.24 1.00 -12.06
CA THR A 366 20.19 -0.25 -12.83
C THR A 366 19.37 -1.29 -12.05
N ILE A 367 18.19 -1.62 -12.56
CA ILE A 367 17.35 -2.66 -11.95
C ILE A 367 17.92 -4.04 -12.31
N TYR A 368 18.24 -4.82 -11.29
CA TYR A 368 18.67 -6.21 -11.44
C TYR A 368 17.47 -7.10 -11.74
N PRO A 369 17.58 -8.01 -12.73
CA PRO A 369 16.62 -9.09 -12.90
C PRO A 369 16.38 -9.81 -11.58
N GLN A 370 15.12 -10.17 -11.32
CA GLN A 370 14.71 -10.83 -10.09
C GLN A 370 13.83 -12.04 -10.41
N LEU A 371 14.11 -13.17 -9.77
CA LEU A 371 13.23 -14.34 -9.80
C LEU A 371 12.87 -14.76 -8.39
N LEU A 372 11.56 -14.85 -8.13
CA LEU A 372 11.00 -15.35 -6.88
C LEU A 372 10.22 -16.64 -7.15
N LYS A 373 10.50 -17.69 -6.39
CA LYS A 373 9.75 -18.94 -6.42
C LYS A 373 9.22 -19.28 -5.02
N ASN A 374 7.97 -19.70 -4.96
CA ASN A 374 7.35 -20.24 -3.77
C ASN A 374 7.56 -21.78 -3.77
N VAL A 375 8.08 -22.31 -2.68
CA VAL A 375 8.32 -23.75 -2.49
C VAL A 375 7.46 -24.22 -1.33
N ARG A 376 6.52 -25.12 -1.57
CA ARG A 376 5.72 -25.74 -0.51
C ARG A 376 6.58 -26.69 0.30
N VAL A 377 6.59 -26.51 1.61
CA VAL A 377 7.43 -27.30 2.53
C VAL A 377 6.59 -27.86 3.68
N THR A 378 7.05 -28.98 4.23
CA THR A 378 6.40 -29.66 5.36
C THR A 378 6.43 -28.81 6.62
N ASP A 379 7.57 -28.16 6.91
CA ASP A 379 7.75 -27.20 7.97
C ASP A 379 8.71 -26.08 7.54
N LYS A 380 8.26 -24.84 7.63
CA LYS A 380 9.01 -23.67 7.13
C LYS A 380 10.32 -23.45 7.88
N LYS A 381 10.28 -23.59 9.20
CA LYS A 381 11.45 -23.35 10.05
C LYS A 381 12.49 -24.43 9.82
N THR A 382 12.09 -25.69 9.85
CA THR A 382 12.98 -26.83 9.60
C THR A 382 13.63 -26.73 8.22
N ALA A 383 12.86 -26.37 7.19
CA ALA A 383 13.39 -26.23 5.84
C ALA A 383 14.39 -25.06 5.71
N ARG A 384 14.11 -23.92 6.35
CA ARG A 384 15.00 -22.76 6.32
C ARG A 384 16.29 -22.98 7.13
N GLU A 385 16.20 -23.70 8.24
CA GLU A 385 17.32 -23.95 9.17
C GLU A 385 18.08 -25.26 8.85
N ASN A 386 17.66 -26.02 7.82
CA ASN A 386 18.37 -27.24 7.39
C ASN A 386 19.81 -26.91 6.98
N PRO A 387 20.82 -27.63 7.52
CA PRO A 387 22.22 -27.31 7.26
C PRO A 387 22.62 -27.33 5.78
N ALA A 388 22.04 -28.24 4.96
CA ALA A 388 22.33 -28.32 3.52
C ALA A 388 21.74 -27.11 2.78
N VAL A 389 20.53 -26.68 3.16
CA VAL A 389 19.89 -25.49 2.60
C VAL A 389 20.67 -24.22 2.96
N VAL A 390 21.09 -24.09 4.22
CA VAL A 390 21.92 -22.95 4.68
C VAL A 390 23.25 -22.92 3.91
N ALA A 391 23.89 -24.07 3.72
CA ALA A 391 25.15 -24.18 2.95
C ALA A 391 24.93 -23.77 1.47
N ALA A 392 23.85 -24.23 0.84
CA ALA A 392 23.52 -23.85 -0.53
C ALA A 392 23.27 -22.34 -0.69
N ILE A 393 22.56 -21.71 0.27
CA ILE A 393 22.35 -20.26 0.30
C ILE A 393 23.69 -19.53 0.44
N ALA A 394 24.58 -19.98 1.33
CA ALA A 394 25.90 -19.38 1.52
C ALA A 394 26.76 -19.49 0.24
N GLN A 395 26.77 -20.67 -0.41
CA GLN A 395 27.46 -20.85 -1.68
C GLN A 395 26.94 -19.90 -2.78
N VAL A 396 25.62 -19.81 -2.96
CA VAL A 396 25.02 -18.89 -3.94
C VAL A 396 25.36 -17.44 -3.60
N THR A 397 25.39 -17.08 -2.32
CA THR A 397 25.76 -15.72 -1.87
C THR A 397 27.21 -15.40 -2.26
N GLU A 398 28.13 -16.36 -2.07
CA GLU A 398 29.54 -16.20 -2.44
C GLU A 398 29.71 -16.10 -3.96
N GLU A 399 29.02 -16.94 -4.75
CA GLU A 399 29.08 -16.93 -6.21
C GLU A 399 28.50 -15.65 -6.82
N LEU A 400 27.44 -15.10 -6.23
CA LEU A 400 26.84 -13.82 -6.68
C LEU A 400 27.72 -12.60 -6.34
N GLY A 401 28.45 -12.64 -5.22
CA GLY A 401 29.28 -11.54 -4.76
C GLY A 401 28.50 -10.22 -4.70
N ASP A 402 29.10 -9.16 -5.23
CA ASP A 402 28.46 -7.84 -5.31
C ASP A 402 27.46 -7.69 -6.48
N ASN A 403 27.40 -8.65 -7.41
CA ASN A 403 26.58 -8.57 -8.63
C ASN A 403 25.23 -9.27 -8.52
N GLY A 404 24.87 -9.68 -7.32
CA GLY A 404 23.57 -10.28 -7.05
C GLY A 404 23.32 -10.49 -5.57
N ARG A 405 22.16 -11.06 -5.26
CA ARG A 405 21.85 -11.50 -3.90
C ARG A 405 20.79 -12.60 -3.92
N ILE A 406 20.79 -13.38 -2.87
CA ILE A 406 19.74 -14.36 -2.58
C ILE A 406 19.03 -13.99 -1.28
N LEU A 407 17.71 -14.16 -1.26
CA LEU A 407 16.89 -14.01 -0.07
C LEU A 407 15.94 -15.19 0.06
N VAL A 408 16.09 -15.95 1.14
CA VAL A 408 15.21 -17.08 1.46
C VAL A 408 14.44 -16.77 2.74
N ARG A 409 13.10 -16.74 2.65
CA ARG A 409 12.24 -16.37 3.78
C ARG A 409 10.98 -17.21 3.84
N GLU A 410 10.44 -17.31 5.04
CA GLU A 410 9.13 -17.93 5.28
C GLU A 410 7.99 -17.02 4.80
N SER A 411 6.93 -17.63 4.26
CA SER A 411 5.66 -16.92 4.08
C SER A 411 4.95 -16.74 5.41
N GLY A 412 4.37 -15.57 5.66
CA GLY A 412 3.59 -15.32 6.88
C GLY A 412 2.29 -16.10 6.93
N THR A 413 1.67 -16.38 5.77
CA THR A 413 0.30 -16.91 5.67
C THR A 413 0.23 -18.32 5.10
N GLU A 414 1.19 -18.73 4.29
CA GLU A 414 1.15 -19.99 3.54
C GLU A 414 2.27 -20.94 4.03
N PRO A 415 2.13 -22.26 3.87
CA PRO A 415 3.18 -23.24 4.19
C PRO A 415 4.25 -23.30 3.08
N VAL A 416 4.82 -22.13 2.74
CA VAL A 416 5.84 -22.01 1.70
C VAL A 416 7.07 -21.28 2.20
N ILE A 417 8.23 -21.65 1.65
CA ILE A 417 9.45 -20.85 1.65
C ILE A 417 9.51 -20.09 0.33
N ARG A 418 9.88 -18.85 0.40
CA ARG A 418 10.09 -17.97 -0.76
C ARG A 418 11.57 -17.85 -1.02
N VAL A 419 12.01 -18.35 -2.17
CA VAL A 419 13.39 -18.24 -2.66
C VAL A 419 13.43 -17.17 -3.73
N MET A 420 14.15 -16.07 -3.45
CA MET A 420 14.32 -14.94 -4.36
C MET A 420 15.80 -14.76 -4.66
N VAL A 421 16.13 -14.60 -5.94
CA VAL A 421 17.47 -14.24 -6.42
C VAL A 421 17.38 -13.02 -7.31
N GLU A 422 18.29 -12.08 -7.10
CA GLU A 422 18.62 -10.99 -8.02
C GLU A 422 20.02 -11.21 -8.56
N ALA A 423 20.19 -11.08 -9.88
CA ALA A 423 21.46 -11.26 -10.57
C ALA A 423 21.53 -10.42 -11.83
N GLU A 424 22.67 -10.41 -12.52
CA GLU A 424 22.87 -9.61 -13.75
C GLU A 424 21.96 -10.04 -14.90
N THR A 425 21.54 -11.32 -14.94
CA THR A 425 20.67 -11.85 -15.99
C THR A 425 19.56 -12.74 -15.43
N ASN A 426 18.45 -12.88 -16.19
CA ASN A 426 17.36 -13.80 -15.83
C ASN A 426 17.80 -15.26 -15.76
N GLU A 427 18.76 -15.66 -16.61
CA GLU A 427 19.32 -17.01 -16.65
C GLU A 427 20.06 -17.33 -15.35
N LEU A 428 20.87 -16.39 -14.85
CA LEU A 428 21.56 -16.54 -13.56
C LEU A 428 20.56 -16.60 -12.41
N CYS A 429 19.53 -15.75 -12.42
CA CYS A 429 18.47 -15.84 -11.42
C CYS A 429 17.81 -17.22 -11.41
N ALA A 430 17.48 -17.77 -12.58
CA ALA A 430 16.86 -19.09 -12.70
C ALA A 430 17.79 -20.22 -12.25
N GLN A 431 19.08 -20.13 -12.59
CA GLN A 431 20.10 -21.09 -12.18
C GLN A 431 20.20 -21.17 -10.66
N TYR A 432 20.40 -20.05 -9.99
CA TYR A 432 20.61 -20.01 -8.55
C TYR A 432 19.36 -20.31 -7.74
N VAL A 433 18.19 -19.86 -8.19
CA VAL A 433 16.91 -20.26 -7.58
C VAL A 433 16.74 -21.78 -7.66
N LYS A 434 17.02 -22.37 -8.84
CA LYS A 434 16.94 -23.83 -9.02
C LYS A 434 17.92 -24.57 -8.13
N GLN A 435 19.17 -24.11 -8.00
CA GLN A 435 20.21 -24.73 -7.15
C GLN A 435 19.71 -24.88 -5.71
N VAL A 436 19.13 -23.83 -5.13
CA VAL A 436 18.61 -23.90 -3.74
C VAL A 436 17.37 -24.75 -3.64
N ILE A 437 16.44 -24.67 -4.61
CA ILE A 437 15.24 -25.51 -4.64
C ILE A 437 15.60 -26.99 -4.75
N ASP A 438 16.56 -27.37 -5.60
CA ASP A 438 17.01 -28.76 -5.76
C ASP A 438 17.56 -29.33 -4.44
N VAL A 439 18.24 -28.52 -3.62
CA VAL A 439 18.67 -28.92 -2.29
C VAL A 439 17.49 -29.10 -1.35
N ILE A 440 16.51 -28.19 -1.32
CA ILE A 440 15.30 -28.34 -0.51
C ILE A 440 14.55 -29.63 -0.89
N CYS A 441 14.51 -29.95 -2.18
CA CYS A 441 13.91 -31.19 -2.69
C CYS A 441 14.68 -32.45 -2.25
N SER A 442 16.02 -32.44 -2.40
CA SER A 442 16.86 -33.61 -2.06
C SER A 442 16.85 -33.95 -0.56
N GLU A 443 16.62 -32.95 0.29
CA GLU A 443 16.47 -33.12 1.73
C GLU A 443 15.06 -33.59 2.15
N GLY A 444 14.15 -33.84 1.19
CA GLY A 444 12.79 -34.32 1.45
C GLY A 444 11.90 -33.34 2.20
N LEU A 445 12.20 -32.03 2.10
CA LEU A 445 11.52 -30.98 2.84
C LEU A 445 10.28 -30.43 2.12
N ILE A 446 10.05 -30.84 0.87
CA ILE A 446 8.91 -30.41 0.07
C ILE A 446 7.66 -31.27 0.32
N ILE A 447 6.49 -30.67 0.15
CA ILE A 447 5.21 -31.37 0.01
C ILE A 447 5.07 -31.74 -1.49
N LEU A 448 5.14 -33.05 -1.80
CA LEU A 448 4.78 -33.56 -3.13
C LEU A 448 3.26 -33.52 -3.24
N GLU A 449 2.74 -32.84 -4.26
CA GLU A 449 1.30 -32.86 -4.61
C GLU A 449 0.88 -34.19 -5.17
#